data_5ea15040ae80e93adced559e35637a16
#
_entry.id   5ea15040ae80e93adced559e35637a16
#
_cell.length_a   1.000
_cell.length_b   1.000
_cell.length_c   1.000
_cell.angle_alpha   90.00
_cell.angle_beta   90.00
_cell.angle_gamma   90.00
#
_symmetry.space_group_name_H-M   'P 1'
#
loop_
_entity.id
_entity.type
_entity.pdbx_description
1 polymer ?
#
loop_
_entity_poly.entity_id
_entity_poly.type
_entity_poly.pdbx_seq_one_letter_code
_entity_poly.pdbx_strand_id
1 'polypeptide(L)'
;MVTDEDRQFWSFKPLQENAPPLASDPWVRRSIDGFILQKIRESNQTPAPEAPKRLWLRRVTFDLTGLPPTLKEIKEFLADDSSKAYARVLDRLLSSRHYGERWASHWLDGVRYVEEVGYANFTDLGWRYRDWVIRALNNDMPYDQFILHQIAGDLLTNPNGSSVYGDGLVATGFLCMGNYDDQESDKDRLYSEVVDDQIDVITRQFLGLTISCARCHDHKFDPIPTSDYYAMAGIFMSTRVLDTRSRIGANRLKIQMLSNEDKKRRSNAHRERVELQNQFDALADKTNPEAKAAERRLDALNALPLPQDGEAMAAQEGAYSNSRLNQIGDMPIYL
;
A
#
# COMPACT_ATOMS: atom_id res chain seq x y z
N MET A 1 -25.61 -7.36 -22.83
CA MET A 1 -26.38 -6.32 -22.07
C MET A 1 -26.56 -6.86 -20.68
N VAL A 2 -26.16 -6.11 -19.68
CA VAL A 2 -26.29 -6.48 -18.25
C VAL A 2 -27.77 -6.48 -17.87
N THR A 3 -28.20 -7.55 -17.19
CA THR A 3 -29.62 -7.72 -16.76
C THR A 3 -29.74 -7.57 -15.24
N ASP A 4 -30.97 -7.43 -14.76
CA ASP A 4 -31.20 -7.42 -13.30
C ASP A 4 -30.94 -8.80 -12.67
N GLU A 5 -31.09 -9.89 -13.43
CA GLU A 5 -30.75 -11.24 -12.99
C GLU A 5 -29.24 -11.38 -12.71
N ASP A 6 -28.37 -10.84 -13.57
CA ASP A 6 -26.93 -10.86 -13.38
C ASP A 6 -26.52 -10.16 -12.06
N ARG A 7 -27.21 -9.08 -11.70
CA ARG A 7 -27.01 -8.35 -10.44
C ARG A 7 -27.47 -9.10 -9.20
N GLN A 8 -28.26 -10.15 -9.36
CA GLN A 8 -28.73 -11.00 -8.25
C GLN A 8 -27.72 -12.09 -7.86
N PHE A 9 -26.58 -12.20 -8.55
CA PHE A 9 -25.54 -13.12 -8.14
C PHE A 9 -25.06 -12.79 -6.73
N TRP A 10 -24.74 -13.82 -5.93
CA TRP A 10 -24.54 -13.67 -4.49
C TRP A 10 -23.43 -12.67 -4.10
N SER A 11 -22.35 -12.57 -4.89
CA SER A 11 -21.23 -11.68 -4.60
C SER A 11 -21.54 -10.19 -4.79
N PHE A 12 -22.62 -9.84 -5.51
CA PHE A 12 -23.06 -8.46 -5.70
C PHE A 12 -24.19 -8.04 -4.74
N LYS A 13 -24.62 -8.95 -3.87
CA LYS A 13 -25.62 -8.65 -2.85
C LYS A 13 -24.98 -8.05 -1.60
N PRO A 14 -25.68 -7.18 -0.88
CA PRO A 14 -25.23 -6.72 0.42
C PRO A 14 -24.91 -7.89 1.35
N LEU A 15 -23.83 -7.72 2.15
CA LEU A 15 -23.44 -8.71 3.12
C LEU A 15 -24.55 -8.95 4.14
N GLN A 16 -24.76 -10.22 4.49
CA GLN A 16 -25.72 -10.63 5.52
C GLN A 16 -24.96 -11.33 6.65
N GLU A 17 -25.39 -11.09 7.89
CA GLU A 17 -24.90 -11.84 9.02
C GLU A 17 -25.43 -13.27 8.97
N ASN A 18 -24.55 -14.24 8.92
CA ASN A 18 -24.86 -15.65 8.98
C ASN A 18 -24.33 -16.25 10.28
N ALA A 19 -25.20 -16.93 11.01
CA ALA A 19 -24.75 -17.68 12.17
C ALA A 19 -23.77 -18.80 11.76
N PRO A 20 -22.63 -18.96 12.43
CA PRO A 20 -21.68 -20.00 12.10
C PRO A 20 -22.32 -21.40 12.32
N PRO A 21 -22.28 -22.28 11.30
CA PRO A 21 -22.76 -23.64 11.44
C PRO A 21 -21.86 -24.42 12.39
N LEU A 22 -22.38 -25.51 12.96
CA LEU A 22 -21.61 -26.45 13.78
C LEU A 22 -20.87 -25.81 14.98
N ALA A 23 -21.36 -24.68 15.51
CA ALA A 23 -20.70 -23.92 16.58
C ALA A 23 -20.45 -24.72 17.86
N SER A 24 -21.20 -25.81 18.13
CA SER A 24 -21.02 -26.72 19.26
C SER A 24 -20.03 -27.87 19.02
N ASP A 25 -19.50 -27.98 17.81
CA ASP A 25 -18.52 -29.04 17.50
C ASP A 25 -17.17 -28.77 18.19
N PRO A 26 -16.55 -29.76 18.86
CA PRO A 26 -15.28 -29.57 19.57
C PRO A 26 -14.09 -29.14 18.67
N TRP A 27 -14.17 -29.39 17.38
CA TRP A 27 -13.15 -28.94 16.41
C TRP A 27 -13.23 -27.43 16.15
N VAL A 28 -14.42 -26.84 16.31
CA VAL A 28 -14.68 -25.41 16.06
C VAL A 28 -14.14 -24.59 17.22
N ARG A 29 -13.10 -23.78 16.97
CA ARG A 29 -12.51 -22.85 17.96
C ARG A 29 -12.93 -21.41 17.70
N ARG A 30 -13.20 -21.07 16.45
CA ARG A 30 -13.66 -19.73 15.98
C ARG A 30 -14.82 -19.89 15.01
N SER A 31 -15.60 -18.83 14.86
CA SER A 31 -16.78 -18.83 13.97
C SER A 31 -16.48 -19.33 12.56
N ILE A 32 -15.34 -18.95 11.98
CA ILE A 32 -14.95 -19.37 10.64
C ILE A 32 -14.72 -20.88 10.52
N ASP A 33 -14.28 -21.54 11.61
CA ASP A 33 -14.02 -22.98 11.60
C ASP A 33 -15.30 -23.76 11.35
N GLY A 34 -16.45 -23.26 11.80
CA GLY A 34 -17.76 -23.88 11.54
C GLY A 34 -18.08 -23.99 10.05
N PHE A 35 -17.85 -22.93 9.30
CA PHE A 35 -18.05 -22.92 7.84
C PHE A 35 -17.08 -23.86 7.13
N ILE A 36 -15.81 -23.87 7.56
CA ILE A 36 -14.80 -24.77 6.98
C ILE A 36 -15.15 -26.23 7.28
N LEU A 37 -15.50 -26.55 8.53
CA LEU A 37 -15.86 -27.92 8.92
C LEU A 37 -17.09 -28.43 8.16
N GLN A 38 -18.08 -27.55 7.95
CA GLN A 38 -19.25 -27.89 7.15
C GLN A 38 -18.82 -28.34 5.73
N LYS A 39 -17.96 -27.56 5.07
CA LYS A 39 -17.47 -27.89 3.71
C LYS A 39 -16.64 -29.18 3.66
N ILE A 40 -15.80 -29.41 4.66
CA ILE A 40 -15.07 -30.66 4.79
C ILE A 40 -16.02 -31.86 4.86
N ARG A 41 -17.09 -31.75 5.70
CA ARG A 41 -18.08 -32.83 5.86
C ARG A 41 -18.95 -33.02 4.61
N GLU A 42 -19.37 -31.94 3.95
CA GLU A 42 -20.08 -32.01 2.66
C GLU A 42 -19.27 -32.77 1.60
N SER A 43 -17.93 -32.71 1.68
CA SER A 43 -17.03 -33.45 0.80
C SER A 43 -16.73 -34.88 1.28
N ASN A 44 -17.45 -35.38 2.30
CA ASN A 44 -17.19 -36.69 2.94
C ASN A 44 -15.77 -36.85 3.48
N GLN A 45 -15.14 -35.76 3.93
CA GLN A 45 -13.82 -35.77 4.51
C GLN A 45 -13.85 -35.48 6.01
N THR A 46 -12.75 -35.76 6.69
CA THR A 46 -12.53 -35.42 8.10
C THR A 46 -11.34 -34.48 8.20
N PRO A 47 -11.34 -33.52 9.16
CA PRO A 47 -10.18 -32.69 9.40
C PRO A 47 -8.93 -33.51 9.69
N ALA A 48 -7.79 -33.07 9.15
CA ALA A 48 -6.50 -33.65 9.48
C ALA A 48 -6.16 -33.43 10.96
N PRO A 49 -5.35 -34.29 11.58
CA PRO A 49 -4.87 -34.09 12.95
C PRO A 49 -4.00 -32.82 13.02
N GLU A 50 -3.90 -32.25 14.24
CA GLU A 50 -3.05 -31.08 14.48
C GLU A 50 -1.60 -31.35 14.09
N ALA A 51 -0.96 -30.36 13.48
CA ALA A 51 0.44 -30.45 13.13
C ALA A 51 1.33 -30.52 14.39
N PRO A 52 2.39 -31.35 14.41
CA PRO A 52 3.37 -31.30 15.49
C PRO A 52 3.95 -29.88 15.67
N LYS A 53 4.25 -29.48 16.92
CA LYS A 53 4.78 -28.14 17.27
C LYS A 53 5.87 -27.65 16.31
N ARG A 54 6.84 -28.51 15.98
CA ARG A 54 7.96 -28.16 15.08
C ARG A 54 7.49 -27.83 13.65
N LEU A 55 6.54 -28.59 13.13
CA LEU A 55 6.00 -28.37 11.79
C LEU A 55 5.13 -27.12 11.77
N TRP A 56 4.32 -26.92 12.80
CA TRP A 56 3.52 -25.70 12.95
C TRP A 56 4.40 -24.45 12.99
N LEU A 57 5.45 -24.45 13.84
CA LEU A 57 6.38 -23.31 13.93
C LEU A 57 7.01 -22.98 12.57
N ARG A 58 7.48 -24.03 11.86
CA ARG A 58 8.05 -23.86 10.52
C ARG A 58 7.06 -23.20 9.57
N ARG A 59 5.82 -23.71 9.51
CA ARG A 59 4.78 -23.18 8.61
C ARG A 59 4.46 -21.73 8.93
N VAL A 60 4.14 -21.41 10.16
CA VAL A 60 3.73 -20.07 10.55
C VAL A 60 4.86 -19.03 10.37
N THR A 61 6.13 -19.42 10.61
CA THR A 61 7.26 -18.51 10.40
C THR A 61 7.44 -18.21 8.92
N PHE A 62 7.37 -19.22 8.05
CA PHE A 62 7.42 -19.00 6.60
C PHE A 62 6.24 -18.18 6.09
N ASP A 63 5.03 -18.43 6.56
CA ASP A 63 3.84 -17.71 6.11
C ASP A 63 3.92 -16.23 6.49
N LEU A 64 4.31 -15.93 7.73
CA LEU A 64 4.30 -14.56 8.24
C LEU A 64 5.55 -13.75 7.87
N THR A 65 6.71 -14.39 7.72
CA THR A 65 7.99 -13.67 7.52
C THR A 65 8.76 -14.07 6.26
N GLY A 66 8.35 -15.13 5.58
CA GLY A 66 9.09 -15.69 4.44
C GLY A 66 10.41 -16.39 4.82
N LEU A 67 10.75 -16.46 6.11
CA LEU A 67 12.03 -16.97 6.62
C LEU A 67 11.82 -18.23 7.47
N PRO A 68 12.83 -19.13 7.54
CA PRO A 68 12.77 -20.26 8.45
C PRO A 68 12.97 -19.80 9.91
N PRO A 69 12.40 -20.53 10.90
CA PRO A 69 12.71 -20.27 12.30
C PRO A 69 14.17 -20.61 12.61
N THR A 70 14.79 -19.84 13.49
CA THR A 70 16.14 -20.10 13.98
C THR A 70 16.18 -21.32 14.91
N LEU A 71 17.36 -21.93 15.08
CA LEU A 71 17.54 -23.03 16.04
C LEU A 71 17.19 -22.66 17.48
N LYS A 72 17.43 -21.40 17.86
CA LYS A 72 17.04 -20.85 19.17
C LYS A 72 15.54 -20.85 19.33
N GLU A 73 14.80 -20.28 18.39
CA GLU A 73 13.35 -20.21 18.39
C GLU A 73 12.69 -21.59 18.42
N ILE A 74 13.25 -22.55 17.67
CA ILE A 74 12.77 -23.94 17.69
C ILE A 74 12.93 -24.53 19.12
N LYS A 75 14.11 -24.39 19.74
CA LYS A 75 14.36 -24.93 21.09
C LYS A 75 13.45 -24.30 22.14
N GLU A 76 13.31 -22.98 22.12
CA GLU A 76 12.48 -22.21 23.05
C GLU A 76 11.00 -22.62 22.93
N PHE A 77 10.47 -22.69 21.71
CA PHE A 77 9.07 -23.05 21.49
C PHE A 77 8.77 -24.51 21.84
N LEU A 78 9.69 -25.45 21.55
CA LEU A 78 9.50 -26.85 21.91
C LEU A 78 9.53 -27.09 23.42
N ALA A 79 10.29 -26.29 24.15
CA ALA A 79 10.38 -26.35 25.61
C ALA A 79 9.22 -25.61 26.32
N ASP A 80 8.42 -24.85 25.61
CA ASP A 80 7.32 -24.06 26.18
C ASP A 80 6.00 -24.86 26.12
N ASP A 81 5.60 -25.43 27.26
CA ASP A 81 4.34 -26.18 27.40
C ASP A 81 3.18 -25.36 27.95
N SER A 82 3.34 -24.03 28.02
CA SER A 82 2.26 -23.16 28.50
C SER A 82 1.14 -23.01 27.45
N SER A 83 -0.08 -22.76 27.92
CA SER A 83 -1.24 -22.52 27.06
C SER A 83 -1.08 -21.30 26.12
N LYS A 84 -0.14 -20.38 26.41
CA LYS A 84 0.15 -19.18 25.62
C LYS A 84 1.32 -19.36 24.65
N ALA A 85 1.94 -20.54 24.55
CA ALA A 85 3.12 -20.77 23.71
C ALA A 85 2.90 -20.36 22.24
N TYR A 86 1.79 -20.79 21.66
CA TYR A 86 1.43 -20.47 20.27
C TYR A 86 1.17 -18.97 20.06
N ALA A 87 0.42 -18.34 20.98
CA ALA A 87 0.12 -16.91 20.90
C ALA A 87 1.40 -16.07 20.93
N ARG A 88 2.35 -16.37 21.83
CA ARG A 88 3.63 -15.65 21.90
C ARG A 88 4.43 -15.74 20.61
N VAL A 89 4.41 -16.88 19.94
CA VAL A 89 5.07 -17.03 18.63
C VAL A 89 4.38 -16.14 17.60
N LEU A 90 3.04 -16.14 17.53
CA LEU A 90 2.29 -15.29 16.61
C LEU A 90 2.55 -13.81 16.87
N ASP A 91 2.45 -13.36 18.13
CA ASP A 91 2.69 -11.95 18.49
C ASP A 91 4.09 -11.50 18.08
N ARG A 92 5.10 -12.34 18.33
CA ARG A 92 6.49 -12.07 17.93
C ARG A 92 6.65 -11.97 16.42
N LEU A 93 6.05 -12.88 15.65
CA LEU A 93 6.16 -12.89 14.19
C LEU A 93 5.41 -11.72 13.55
N LEU A 94 4.22 -11.40 14.04
CA LEU A 94 3.43 -10.26 13.58
C LEU A 94 4.11 -8.91 13.90
N SER A 95 4.85 -8.84 15.02
CA SER A 95 5.63 -7.65 15.40
C SER A 95 7.00 -7.57 14.70
N SER A 96 7.36 -8.56 13.90
CA SER A 96 8.64 -8.57 13.16
C SER A 96 8.57 -7.66 11.95
N ARG A 97 9.64 -6.88 11.70
CA ARG A 97 9.77 -6.09 10.46
C ARG A 97 9.65 -6.95 9.19
N HIS A 98 10.01 -8.24 9.27
CA HIS A 98 9.93 -9.16 8.15
C HIS A 98 8.49 -9.52 7.76
N TYR A 99 7.51 -9.27 8.64
CA TYR A 99 6.10 -9.41 8.31
C TYR A 99 5.72 -8.46 7.16
N GLY A 100 5.99 -7.17 7.32
CA GLY A 100 5.73 -6.19 6.26
C GLY A 100 6.53 -6.45 4.99
N GLU A 101 7.81 -6.83 5.10
CA GLU A 101 8.65 -7.19 3.95
C GLU A 101 8.04 -8.37 3.16
N ARG A 102 7.57 -9.41 3.87
CA ARG A 102 6.94 -10.60 3.26
C ARG A 102 5.61 -10.27 2.60
N TRP A 103 4.74 -9.58 3.30
CA TRP A 103 3.38 -9.30 2.81
C TRP A 103 3.35 -8.18 1.78
N ALA A 104 4.29 -7.23 1.87
CA ALA A 104 4.48 -6.22 0.83
C ALA A 104 4.84 -6.85 -0.53
N SER A 105 5.61 -7.95 -0.57
CA SER A 105 5.94 -8.60 -1.84
C SER A 105 4.70 -9.06 -2.60
N HIS A 106 3.72 -9.65 -1.90
CA HIS A 106 2.46 -10.06 -2.52
C HIS A 106 1.63 -8.87 -3.01
N TRP A 107 1.61 -7.78 -2.25
CA TRP A 107 0.94 -6.55 -2.67
C TRP A 107 1.62 -5.94 -3.89
N LEU A 108 2.94 -5.83 -3.87
CA LEU A 108 3.75 -5.22 -4.92
C LEU A 108 3.67 -5.98 -6.25
N ASP A 109 3.59 -7.33 -6.20
CA ASP A 109 3.34 -8.15 -7.39
C ASP A 109 2.00 -7.80 -8.04
N GLY A 110 0.96 -7.67 -7.24
CA GLY A 110 -0.38 -7.34 -7.73
C GLY A 110 -0.48 -5.93 -8.31
N VAL A 111 0.24 -4.96 -7.76
CA VAL A 111 0.23 -3.56 -8.22
C VAL A 111 1.28 -3.25 -9.30
N ARG A 112 1.90 -4.27 -9.86
CA ARG A 112 2.85 -4.16 -10.99
C ARG A 112 4.09 -3.33 -10.64
N TYR A 113 4.54 -3.40 -9.37
CA TYR A 113 5.72 -2.67 -8.93
C TYR A 113 6.96 -3.06 -9.73
N VAL A 114 7.65 -2.07 -10.27
CA VAL A 114 8.95 -2.21 -10.91
C VAL A 114 9.83 -1.01 -10.53
N GLU A 115 11.14 -1.22 -10.45
CA GLU A 115 12.10 -0.14 -10.21
C GLU A 115 12.59 0.51 -11.50
N GLU A 116 12.53 -0.22 -12.62
CA GLU A 116 12.92 0.26 -13.94
C GLU A 116 11.87 -0.11 -14.98
N VAL A 117 11.52 0.83 -15.86
CA VAL A 117 10.63 0.62 -17.00
C VAL A 117 11.30 1.16 -18.25
N GLY A 118 11.51 0.27 -19.23
CA GLY A 118 12.03 0.66 -20.55
C GLY A 118 13.46 1.15 -20.56
N TYR A 119 13.84 1.82 -21.67
CA TYR A 119 15.23 2.24 -21.92
C TYR A 119 15.67 3.49 -21.17
N ALA A 120 14.78 4.29 -20.64
CA ALA A 120 15.12 5.62 -20.13
C ALA A 120 14.28 6.10 -18.94
N ASN A 121 13.23 5.41 -18.56
CA ASN A 121 12.32 5.91 -17.54
C ASN A 121 12.30 5.04 -16.33
N PHE A 122 13.02 5.56 -15.40
CA PHE A 122 13.16 4.99 -14.07
C PHE A 122 11.96 5.40 -13.23
N THR A 123 11.35 4.43 -12.61
CA THR A 123 10.59 4.70 -11.40
C THR A 123 11.60 5.03 -10.28
N ASP A 124 12.50 5.98 -10.54
CA ASP A 124 13.61 6.33 -9.65
C ASP A 124 13.19 6.64 -8.21
N LEU A 125 11.90 6.88 -7.99
CA LEU A 125 11.28 7.09 -6.69
C LEU A 125 10.28 5.97 -6.30
N GLY A 126 10.16 4.91 -7.10
CA GLY A 126 9.26 3.79 -6.84
C GLY A 126 9.55 3.09 -5.51
N TRP A 127 10.83 3.02 -5.12
CA TRP A 127 11.25 2.47 -3.84
C TRP A 127 10.57 3.14 -2.63
N ARG A 128 10.18 4.43 -2.72
CA ARG A 128 9.46 5.13 -1.66
C ARG A 128 8.07 4.53 -1.44
N TYR A 129 7.37 4.21 -2.52
CA TYR A 129 6.08 3.53 -2.45
C TYR A 129 6.24 2.12 -1.85
N ARG A 130 7.21 1.33 -2.30
CA ARG A 130 7.53 0.02 -1.71
C ARG A 130 7.76 0.12 -0.20
N ASP A 131 8.60 1.05 0.21
CA ASP A 131 8.94 1.24 1.62
C ASP A 131 7.73 1.74 2.43
N TRP A 132 6.85 2.53 1.81
CA TRP A 132 5.59 2.93 2.42
C TRP A 132 4.68 1.73 2.65
N VAL A 133 4.50 0.84 1.66
CA VAL A 133 3.71 -0.40 1.79
C VAL A 133 4.24 -1.27 2.93
N ILE A 134 5.56 -1.49 3.00
CA ILE A 134 6.19 -2.25 4.08
C ILE A 134 5.88 -1.63 5.44
N ARG A 135 6.02 -0.30 5.57
CA ARG A 135 5.72 0.40 6.83
C ARG A 135 4.24 0.33 7.19
N ALA A 136 3.35 0.50 6.23
CA ALA A 136 1.90 0.44 6.45
C ALA A 136 1.49 -0.93 7.02
N LEU A 137 2.00 -2.01 6.44
CA LEU A 137 1.76 -3.38 6.92
C LEU A 137 2.37 -3.64 8.29
N ASN A 138 3.60 -3.19 8.54
CA ASN A 138 4.25 -3.34 9.86
C ASN A 138 3.58 -2.51 10.95
N ASN A 139 2.91 -1.43 10.61
CA ASN A 139 2.16 -0.59 11.53
C ASN A 139 0.69 -1.01 11.67
N ASP A 140 0.31 -2.15 11.09
CA ASP A 140 -1.07 -2.66 11.09
C ASP A 140 -2.08 -1.60 10.66
N MET A 141 -1.76 -0.87 9.56
CA MET A 141 -2.64 0.17 9.03
C MET A 141 -4.00 -0.44 8.66
N PRO A 142 -5.13 0.11 9.15
CA PRO A 142 -6.46 -0.36 8.76
C PRO A 142 -6.61 -0.39 7.24
N TYR A 143 -7.23 -1.45 6.72
CA TYR A 143 -7.27 -1.70 5.27
C TYR A 143 -8.01 -0.60 4.49
N ASP A 144 -9.06 -0.02 5.05
CA ASP A 144 -9.75 1.14 4.49
C ASP A 144 -8.82 2.36 4.36
N GLN A 145 -7.98 2.62 5.37
CA GLN A 145 -6.98 3.68 5.34
C GLN A 145 -5.86 3.37 4.34
N PHE A 146 -5.47 2.10 4.24
CA PHE A 146 -4.48 1.65 3.26
C PHE A 146 -4.95 1.89 1.82
N ILE A 147 -6.22 1.62 1.52
CA ILE A 147 -6.83 1.93 0.22
C ILE A 147 -6.91 3.44 0.00
N LEU A 148 -7.45 4.18 0.96
CA LEU A 148 -7.67 5.62 0.86
C LEU A 148 -6.38 6.38 0.57
N HIS A 149 -5.27 6.02 1.24
CA HIS A 149 -3.97 6.63 0.99
C HIS A 149 -3.46 6.39 -0.43
N GLN A 150 -3.70 5.22 -1.00
CA GLN A 150 -3.21 4.88 -2.33
C GLN A 150 -4.01 5.53 -3.46
N ILE A 151 -5.30 5.79 -3.24
CA ILE A 151 -6.17 6.39 -4.26
C ILE A 151 -6.23 7.92 -4.14
N ALA A 152 -6.27 8.46 -2.92
CA ALA A 152 -6.52 9.86 -2.64
C ALA A 152 -5.59 10.43 -1.55
N GLY A 153 -4.39 9.90 -1.43
CA GLY A 153 -3.44 10.30 -0.39
C GLY A 153 -2.98 11.75 -0.49
N ASP A 154 -2.96 12.31 -1.69
CA ASP A 154 -2.66 13.71 -1.96
C ASP A 154 -3.72 14.68 -1.41
N LEU A 155 -4.95 14.22 -1.25
CA LEU A 155 -6.08 14.99 -0.70
C LEU A 155 -6.20 14.87 0.81
N LEU A 156 -5.46 13.97 1.45
CA LEU A 156 -5.52 13.77 2.89
C LEU A 156 -4.82 14.89 3.65
N THR A 157 -5.42 15.26 4.78
CA THR A 157 -4.82 16.23 5.69
C THR A 157 -3.61 15.63 6.40
N ASN A 158 -2.50 16.35 6.40
CA ASN A 158 -1.31 15.94 7.14
C ASN A 158 -1.59 15.95 8.66
N PRO A 159 -1.46 14.81 9.37
CA PRO A 159 -1.67 14.75 10.82
C PRO A 159 -0.78 15.70 11.61
N ASN A 160 0.37 16.08 11.07
CA ASN A 160 1.34 17.01 11.69
C ASN A 160 1.05 18.48 11.38
N GLY A 161 -0.05 18.80 10.70
CA GLY A 161 -0.47 20.16 10.38
C GLY A 161 0.35 20.85 9.28
N SER A 162 1.27 20.15 8.60
CA SER A 162 1.95 20.66 7.41
C SER A 162 1.00 20.73 6.21
N SER A 163 1.21 21.69 5.32
CA SER A 163 0.42 21.85 4.09
C SER A 163 0.65 20.72 3.06
N VAL A 164 1.67 19.91 3.25
CA VAL A 164 1.98 18.77 2.40
C VAL A 164 2.03 17.51 3.24
N TYR A 165 1.27 16.49 2.84
CA TYR A 165 1.29 15.18 3.46
C TYR A 165 2.19 14.22 2.65
N GLY A 166 3.48 14.15 2.99
CA GLY A 166 4.47 13.38 2.24
C GLY A 166 4.15 11.89 2.13
N ASP A 167 3.69 11.25 3.22
CA ASP A 167 3.30 9.83 3.19
C ASP A 167 2.05 9.59 2.33
N GLY A 168 1.09 10.52 2.34
CA GLY A 168 -0.06 10.46 1.43
C GLY A 168 0.36 10.55 -0.03
N LEU A 169 1.25 11.50 -0.37
CA LEU A 169 1.81 11.61 -1.72
C LEU A 169 2.56 10.33 -2.15
N VAL A 170 3.39 9.78 -1.27
CA VAL A 170 4.13 8.54 -1.57
C VAL A 170 3.18 7.38 -1.83
N ALA A 171 2.09 7.28 -1.06
CA ALA A 171 1.09 6.23 -1.23
C ALA A 171 0.41 6.27 -2.60
N THR A 172 0.12 7.47 -3.14
CA THR A 172 -0.46 7.62 -4.50
C THR A 172 0.48 7.19 -5.62
N GLY A 173 1.73 6.88 -5.30
CA GLY A 173 2.64 6.18 -6.21
C GLY A 173 2.05 4.91 -6.81
N PHE A 174 1.09 4.28 -6.12
CA PHE A 174 0.26 3.19 -6.63
C PHE A 174 -0.34 3.49 -8.02
N LEU A 175 -0.87 4.69 -8.22
CA LEU A 175 -1.49 5.14 -9.48
C LEU A 175 -0.46 5.44 -10.56
N CYS A 176 0.81 5.60 -10.18
CA CYS A 176 1.91 5.91 -11.09
C CYS A 176 2.69 4.66 -11.53
N MET A 177 2.45 3.50 -10.88
CA MET A 177 3.00 2.22 -11.36
C MET A 177 2.29 1.84 -12.65
N GLY A 178 2.90 1.01 -13.42
CA GLY A 178 2.31 0.53 -14.66
C GLY A 178 3.35 0.52 -15.77
N ASN A 179 3.12 -0.34 -16.75
CA ASN A 179 3.97 -0.48 -17.91
C ASN A 179 3.25 0.13 -19.13
N TYR A 180 3.57 1.36 -19.44
CA TYR A 180 3.11 2.05 -20.63
C TYR A 180 4.29 2.58 -21.43
N ASP A 181 4.07 2.79 -22.73
CA ASP A 181 5.11 3.32 -23.62
C ASP A 181 5.34 4.81 -23.36
N ASP A 182 6.35 5.10 -22.57
CA ASP A 182 6.75 6.46 -22.23
C ASP A 182 7.34 7.26 -23.38
N GLN A 183 7.64 6.61 -24.51
CA GLN A 183 8.08 7.24 -25.75
C GLN A 183 6.93 7.51 -26.73
N GLU A 184 5.69 7.14 -26.38
CA GLU A 184 4.53 7.39 -27.21
C GLU A 184 4.37 8.89 -27.51
N SER A 185 4.34 9.20 -28.78
CA SER A 185 4.20 10.58 -29.29
C SER A 185 2.75 11.07 -29.27
N ASP A 186 1.79 10.15 -29.41
CA ASP A 186 0.36 10.43 -29.25
C ASP A 186 0.00 10.47 -27.76
N LYS A 187 -0.07 11.69 -27.24
CA LYS A 187 -0.36 11.92 -25.81
C LYS A 187 -1.75 11.45 -25.39
N ASP A 188 -2.72 11.55 -26.28
CA ASP A 188 -4.10 11.15 -26.00
C ASP A 188 -4.19 9.63 -25.85
N ARG A 189 -3.47 8.93 -26.72
CA ARG A 189 -3.31 7.48 -26.63
C ARG A 189 -2.58 7.06 -25.37
N LEU A 190 -1.42 7.65 -25.11
CA LEU A 190 -0.63 7.36 -23.90
C LEU A 190 -1.48 7.53 -22.64
N TYR A 191 -2.20 8.65 -22.54
CA TYR A 191 -3.01 8.92 -21.36
C TYR A 191 -4.18 7.94 -21.22
N SER A 192 -4.81 7.57 -22.33
CA SER A 192 -5.87 6.55 -22.33
C SER A 192 -5.37 5.17 -21.91
N GLU A 193 -4.15 4.79 -22.28
CA GLU A 193 -3.53 3.54 -21.83
C GLU A 193 -3.19 3.57 -20.34
N VAL A 194 -2.72 4.69 -19.82
CA VAL A 194 -2.47 4.86 -18.37
C VAL A 194 -3.75 4.77 -17.56
N VAL A 195 -4.82 5.42 -18.02
CA VAL A 195 -6.13 5.35 -17.34
C VAL A 195 -6.70 3.93 -17.37
N ASP A 196 -6.59 3.24 -18.49
CA ASP A 196 -7.03 1.84 -18.59
C ASP A 196 -6.28 0.93 -17.61
N ASP A 197 -4.98 1.11 -17.50
CA ASP A 197 -4.12 0.39 -16.57
C ASP A 197 -4.44 0.72 -15.10
N GLN A 198 -4.76 1.98 -14.78
CA GLN A 198 -5.23 2.37 -13.43
C GLN A 198 -6.56 1.70 -13.08
N ILE A 199 -7.52 1.69 -14.00
CA ILE A 199 -8.80 1.00 -13.80
C ILE A 199 -8.56 -0.48 -13.56
N ASP A 200 -7.75 -1.13 -14.38
CA ASP A 200 -7.47 -2.56 -14.25
C ASP A 200 -6.86 -2.89 -12.88
N VAL A 201 -5.82 -2.18 -12.46
CA VAL A 201 -5.15 -2.48 -11.19
C VAL A 201 -6.05 -2.22 -9.98
N ILE A 202 -6.77 -1.09 -9.97
CA ILE A 202 -7.66 -0.73 -8.86
C ILE A 202 -8.75 -1.78 -8.69
N THR A 203 -9.39 -2.14 -9.79
CA THR A 203 -10.54 -3.04 -9.72
C THR A 203 -10.14 -4.47 -9.41
N ARG A 204 -9.00 -4.94 -9.90
CA ARG A 204 -8.46 -6.25 -9.52
C ARG A 204 -8.00 -6.30 -8.07
N GLN A 205 -7.27 -5.28 -7.60
CA GLN A 205 -6.69 -5.30 -6.26
C GLN A 205 -7.71 -5.05 -5.16
N PHE A 206 -8.66 -4.16 -5.37
CA PHE A 206 -9.61 -3.78 -4.33
C PHE A 206 -10.97 -4.47 -4.44
N LEU A 207 -11.41 -4.77 -5.66
CA LEU A 207 -12.74 -5.33 -5.91
C LEU A 207 -12.72 -6.78 -6.37
N GLY A 208 -11.57 -7.30 -6.83
CA GLY A 208 -11.48 -8.63 -7.45
C GLY A 208 -12.21 -8.71 -8.79
N LEU A 209 -12.38 -7.57 -9.49
CA LEU A 209 -13.10 -7.46 -10.75
C LEU A 209 -12.18 -7.07 -11.90
N THR A 210 -12.50 -7.47 -13.12
CA THR A 210 -11.75 -7.18 -14.34
C THR A 210 -12.48 -6.13 -15.20
N ILE A 211 -12.69 -4.93 -14.66
CA ILE A 211 -13.51 -3.88 -15.29
C ILE A 211 -12.95 -3.42 -16.64
N SER A 212 -11.63 -3.51 -16.87
CA SER A 212 -11.02 -3.19 -18.18
C SER A 212 -11.60 -4.01 -19.34
N CYS A 213 -12.16 -5.20 -19.09
CA CYS A 213 -12.88 -5.96 -20.11
C CYS A 213 -14.09 -5.20 -20.67
N ALA A 214 -14.69 -4.32 -19.87
CA ALA A 214 -15.85 -3.52 -20.26
C ALA A 214 -15.50 -2.29 -21.11
N ARG A 215 -14.22 -2.06 -21.44
CA ARG A 215 -13.79 -0.96 -22.32
C ARG A 215 -14.43 -0.98 -23.69
N CYS A 216 -14.61 -2.18 -24.29
CA CYS A 216 -15.10 -2.33 -25.66
C CYS A 216 -16.56 -2.84 -25.73
N HIS A 217 -17.03 -3.59 -24.75
CA HIS A 217 -18.36 -4.19 -24.67
C HIS A 217 -18.71 -4.49 -23.21
N ASP A 218 -19.97 -4.69 -22.90
CA ASP A 218 -20.39 -5.11 -21.57
C ASP A 218 -19.59 -6.35 -21.12
N HIS A 219 -19.21 -6.41 -19.84
CA HIS A 219 -18.41 -7.52 -19.33
C HIS A 219 -19.11 -8.87 -19.57
N LYS A 220 -18.31 -9.89 -19.91
CA LYS A 220 -18.86 -11.17 -20.35
C LYS A 220 -19.57 -11.95 -19.24
N PHE A 221 -19.10 -11.84 -18.02
CA PHE A 221 -19.55 -12.67 -16.89
C PHE A 221 -20.15 -11.85 -15.74
N ASP A 222 -19.59 -10.66 -15.50
CA ASP A 222 -20.01 -9.82 -14.39
C ASP A 222 -20.99 -8.73 -14.86
N PRO A 223 -21.89 -8.24 -14.00
CA PRO A 223 -22.88 -7.23 -14.36
C PRO A 223 -22.27 -5.83 -14.48
N ILE A 224 -21.24 -5.68 -15.32
CA ILE A 224 -20.48 -4.46 -15.53
C ILE A 224 -20.70 -3.99 -16.97
N PRO A 225 -21.55 -2.99 -17.19
CA PRO A 225 -21.73 -2.41 -18.52
C PRO A 225 -20.55 -1.53 -18.91
N THR A 226 -20.38 -1.32 -20.21
CA THR A 226 -19.37 -0.41 -20.79
C THR A 226 -19.45 1.00 -20.17
N SER A 227 -20.66 1.46 -19.81
CA SER A 227 -20.85 2.75 -19.15
C SER A 227 -20.10 2.90 -17.83
N ASP A 228 -19.98 1.81 -17.04
CA ASP A 228 -19.28 1.83 -15.76
C ASP A 228 -17.78 1.98 -15.95
N TYR A 229 -17.21 1.34 -17.00
CA TYR A 229 -15.82 1.56 -17.37
C TYR A 229 -15.55 3.03 -17.68
N TYR A 230 -16.37 3.67 -18.52
CA TYR A 230 -16.18 5.07 -18.89
C TYR A 230 -16.49 6.04 -17.75
N ALA A 231 -17.39 5.68 -16.82
CA ALA A 231 -17.60 6.45 -15.59
C ALA A 231 -16.31 6.47 -14.72
N MET A 232 -15.65 5.31 -14.55
CA MET A 232 -14.35 5.23 -13.87
C MET A 232 -13.26 5.96 -14.63
N ALA A 233 -13.21 5.83 -15.95
CA ALA A 233 -12.25 6.54 -16.78
C ALA A 233 -12.35 8.06 -16.59
N GLY A 234 -13.57 8.61 -16.45
CA GLY A 234 -13.80 10.02 -16.14
C GLY A 234 -13.12 10.48 -14.84
N ILE A 235 -13.08 9.62 -13.81
CA ILE A 235 -12.37 9.90 -12.55
C ILE A 235 -10.87 10.00 -12.79
N PHE A 236 -10.26 9.00 -13.43
CA PHE A 236 -8.81 8.96 -13.62
C PHE A 236 -8.30 9.93 -14.68
N MET A 237 -9.12 10.32 -15.64
CA MET A 237 -8.82 11.42 -16.58
C MET A 237 -8.64 12.78 -15.88
N SER A 238 -9.21 12.97 -14.68
CA SER A 238 -9.01 14.14 -13.84
C SER A 238 -7.83 14.03 -12.87
N THR A 239 -7.11 12.89 -12.86
CA THR A 239 -5.98 12.61 -11.96
C THR A 239 -4.67 12.66 -12.74
N ARG A 240 -3.79 13.60 -12.41
CA ARG A 240 -2.49 13.74 -13.06
C ARG A 240 -1.48 12.77 -12.45
N VAL A 241 -0.92 11.91 -13.29
CA VAL A 241 0.17 10.98 -12.93
C VAL A 241 1.39 11.12 -13.85
N LEU A 242 1.25 11.91 -14.92
CA LEU A 242 2.30 12.17 -15.92
C LEU A 242 2.68 13.63 -15.97
N ASP A 243 3.96 13.89 -16.17
CA ASP A 243 4.50 15.16 -16.61
C ASP A 243 4.65 15.14 -18.14
N THR A 244 3.74 15.82 -18.81
CA THR A 244 3.64 15.86 -20.26
C THR A 244 4.36 17.03 -20.89
N ARG A 245 5.20 17.76 -20.15
CA ARG A 245 5.98 18.90 -20.66
C ARG A 245 7.01 18.49 -21.70
N SER A 246 7.40 17.21 -21.75
CA SER A 246 8.27 16.69 -22.79
C SER A 246 7.57 16.71 -24.16
N ARG A 247 8.33 16.99 -25.23
CA ARG A 247 7.81 16.98 -26.59
C ARG A 247 7.47 15.57 -27.08
N ILE A 248 8.26 14.59 -26.68
CA ILE A 248 8.07 13.17 -26.99
C ILE A 248 7.94 12.43 -25.67
N GLY A 249 6.99 11.53 -25.58
CA GLY A 249 6.75 10.75 -24.37
C GLY A 249 6.29 11.57 -23.15
N ALA A 250 6.25 10.97 -21.98
CA ALA A 250 5.95 11.62 -20.72
C ALA A 250 6.70 10.93 -19.59
N ASN A 251 7.12 11.71 -18.60
CA ASN A 251 7.68 11.19 -17.36
C ASN A 251 6.58 11.04 -16.31
N ARG A 252 6.81 10.19 -15.31
CA ARG A 252 5.95 10.14 -14.15
C ARG A 252 6.01 11.45 -13.38
N LEU A 253 4.87 11.89 -12.88
CA LEU A 253 4.76 13.13 -12.11
C LEU A 253 5.55 12.99 -10.80
N LYS A 254 6.44 13.95 -10.54
CA LYS A 254 7.20 14.06 -9.30
C LYS A 254 6.71 15.28 -8.52
N ILE A 255 6.34 15.07 -7.28
CA ILE A 255 5.82 16.12 -6.40
C ILE A 255 6.73 16.28 -5.19
N GLN A 256 7.01 17.52 -4.82
CA GLN A 256 7.80 17.84 -3.64
C GLN A 256 7.04 17.47 -2.35
N MET A 257 7.65 16.66 -1.51
CA MET A 257 7.07 16.19 -0.25
C MET A 257 7.12 17.21 0.88
N LEU A 258 7.87 18.28 0.72
CA LEU A 258 8.05 19.31 1.74
C LEU A 258 7.42 20.63 1.32
N SER A 259 6.65 21.22 2.21
CA SER A 259 6.29 22.64 2.12
C SER A 259 7.53 23.53 2.24
N ASN A 260 7.43 24.80 1.80
CA ASN A 260 8.53 25.75 2.00
C ASN A 260 8.81 26.02 3.48
N GLU A 261 7.80 25.91 4.33
CA GLU A 261 7.94 26.02 5.78
C GLU A 261 8.68 24.85 6.38
N ASP A 262 8.33 23.62 5.98
CA ASP A 262 9.03 22.41 6.42
C ASP A 262 10.49 22.38 5.96
N LYS A 263 10.80 22.85 4.74
CA LYS A 263 12.16 23.05 4.26
C LYS A 263 12.95 23.99 5.17
N LYS A 264 12.35 25.11 5.60
CA LYS A 264 12.98 26.04 6.54
C LYS A 264 13.22 25.42 7.92
N ARG A 265 12.21 24.73 8.47
CA ARG A 265 12.32 24.02 9.76
C ARG A 265 13.46 23.01 9.72
N ARG A 266 13.53 22.20 8.68
CA ARG A 266 14.57 21.20 8.49
C ARG A 266 15.96 21.82 8.35
N SER A 267 16.08 22.87 7.54
CA SER A 267 17.36 23.59 7.37
C SER A 267 17.84 24.22 8.68
N ASN A 268 16.93 24.79 9.47
CA ASN A 268 17.25 25.36 10.77
C ASN A 268 17.69 24.29 11.78
N ALA A 269 16.96 23.16 11.87
CA ALA A 269 17.31 22.05 12.75
C ALA A 269 18.67 21.42 12.33
N HIS A 270 18.93 21.30 11.04
CA HIS A 270 20.23 20.82 10.55
C HIS A 270 21.36 21.76 10.94
N ARG A 271 21.20 23.06 10.78
CA ARG A 271 22.20 24.08 11.13
C ARG A 271 22.48 24.06 12.64
N GLU A 272 21.44 24.09 13.46
CA GLU A 272 21.57 23.99 14.94
C GLU A 272 22.31 22.71 15.35
N ARG A 273 22.00 21.58 14.73
CA ARG A 273 22.68 20.31 15.00
C ARG A 273 24.16 20.36 14.67
N VAL A 274 24.53 20.91 13.51
CA VAL A 274 25.94 21.06 13.10
C VAL A 274 26.70 21.97 14.05
N GLU A 275 26.11 23.10 14.44
CA GLU A 275 26.72 24.03 15.41
C GLU A 275 26.93 23.36 16.78
N LEU A 276 25.92 22.70 17.31
CA LEU A 276 26.00 21.98 18.58
C LEU A 276 27.00 20.82 18.53
N GLN A 277 27.08 20.10 17.43
CA GLN A 277 28.07 19.05 17.25
C GLN A 277 29.47 19.61 17.26
N ASN A 278 29.74 20.70 16.54
CA ASN A 278 31.03 21.36 16.53
C ASN A 278 31.43 21.92 17.94
N GLN A 279 30.46 22.48 18.66
CA GLN A 279 30.69 22.94 20.04
C GLN A 279 31.01 21.75 20.95
N PHE A 280 30.25 20.67 20.88
CA PHE A 280 30.49 19.44 21.64
C PHE A 280 31.87 18.84 21.35
N ASP A 281 32.26 18.80 20.06
CA ASP A 281 33.54 18.23 19.64
C ASP A 281 34.72 19.07 20.07
N ALA A 282 34.57 20.39 20.19
CA ALA A 282 35.56 21.31 20.65
C ALA A 282 35.83 21.27 22.17
N LEU A 283 34.91 20.70 22.97
CA LEU A 283 35.09 20.58 24.41
C LEU A 283 36.15 19.52 24.76
N ALA A 284 37.16 19.93 25.55
CA ALA A 284 38.22 19.03 26.02
C ALA A 284 37.71 17.98 27.03
N ASP A 285 36.73 18.36 27.86
CA ASP A 285 36.10 17.49 28.85
C ASP A 285 34.59 17.26 28.47
N LYS A 286 34.29 16.04 28.03
CA LYS A 286 32.96 15.61 27.68
C LYS A 286 32.04 15.31 28.89
N THR A 287 32.58 15.35 30.09
CA THR A 287 31.82 15.02 31.32
C THR A 287 31.30 16.25 32.04
N ASN A 288 31.70 17.44 31.62
CA ASN A 288 31.28 18.68 32.24
C ASN A 288 29.77 18.98 31.98
N PRO A 289 29.14 19.86 32.77
CA PRO A 289 27.73 20.18 32.60
C PRO A 289 27.34 20.73 31.22
N GLU A 290 28.26 21.46 30.57
CA GLU A 290 28.07 22.09 29.28
C GLU A 290 28.04 21.04 28.15
N ALA A 291 28.97 20.06 28.20
CA ALA A 291 28.95 18.92 27.27
C ALA A 291 27.70 18.08 27.42
N LYS A 292 27.25 17.79 28.63
CA LYS A 292 26.03 17.06 28.91
C LYS A 292 24.76 17.81 28.45
N ALA A 293 24.79 19.14 28.49
CA ALA A 293 23.70 19.96 27.98
C ALA A 293 23.65 19.93 26.44
N ALA A 294 24.80 20.03 25.77
CA ALA A 294 24.91 19.91 24.33
C ALA A 294 24.46 18.52 23.82
N GLU A 295 24.91 17.45 24.48
CA GLU A 295 24.56 16.08 24.18
C GLU A 295 23.02 15.86 24.24
N ARG A 296 22.37 16.28 25.36
CA ARG A 296 20.91 16.18 25.48
C ARG A 296 20.16 16.97 24.38
N ARG A 297 20.71 18.13 23.99
CA ARG A 297 20.10 18.93 22.93
C ARG A 297 20.26 18.27 21.58
N LEU A 298 21.42 17.65 21.29
CA LEU A 298 21.66 16.84 20.10
C LEU A 298 20.73 15.65 20.03
N ASP A 299 20.55 14.93 21.14
CA ASP A 299 19.60 13.80 21.22
C ASP A 299 18.18 14.25 20.94
N ALA A 300 17.76 15.39 21.52
CA ALA A 300 16.45 15.96 21.25
C ALA A 300 16.26 16.35 19.78
N LEU A 301 17.26 16.95 19.14
CA LEU A 301 17.22 17.30 17.71
C LEU A 301 17.23 16.06 16.79
N ASN A 302 17.93 14.99 17.19
CA ASN A 302 17.93 13.73 16.46
C ASN A 302 16.60 12.97 16.58
N ALA A 303 15.90 13.14 17.71
CA ALA A 303 14.58 12.56 17.95
C ALA A 303 13.43 13.35 17.32
N LEU A 304 13.68 14.57 16.81
CA LEU A 304 12.63 15.35 16.14
C LEU A 304 12.11 14.62 14.89
N PRO A 305 10.79 14.39 14.78
CA PRO A 305 10.19 13.88 13.57
C PRO A 305 10.27 14.97 12.49
N LEU A 306 11.33 14.93 11.69
CA LEU A 306 11.47 15.83 10.56
C LEU A 306 10.72 15.23 9.35
N PRO A 307 9.98 16.07 8.59
CA PRO A 307 9.31 15.62 7.37
C PRO A 307 10.30 14.96 6.40
N GLN A 308 9.83 13.99 5.65
CA GLN A 308 10.64 13.33 4.62
C GLN A 308 11.08 14.35 3.56
N ASP A 309 12.32 14.19 3.10
CA ASP A 309 12.93 15.07 2.11
C ASP A 309 12.78 14.54 0.70
N GLY A 310 12.79 15.44 -0.28
CA GLY A 310 12.85 15.13 -1.69
C GLY A 310 11.49 15.11 -2.38
N GLU A 311 11.45 14.41 -3.50
CA GLU A 311 10.27 14.24 -4.34
C GLU A 311 9.68 12.85 -4.14
N ALA A 312 8.37 12.75 -4.30
CA ALA A 312 7.66 11.48 -4.46
C ALA A 312 7.13 11.37 -5.90
N MET A 313 7.14 10.17 -6.45
CA MET A 313 6.31 9.84 -7.59
C MET A 313 4.88 9.74 -7.06
N ALA A 314 4.00 10.59 -7.52
CA ALA A 314 2.68 10.75 -6.92
C ALA A 314 1.62 11.16 -7.93
N ALA A 315 0.39 10.76 -7.69
CA ALA A 315 -0.77 11.31 -8.34
C ALA A 315 -1.16 12.65 -7.72
N GLN A 316 -1.80 13.49 -8.48
CA GLN A 316 -2.34 14.76 -8.04
C GLN A 316 -3.67 15.02 -8.72
N GLU A 317 -4.64 15.50 -7.97
CA GLU A 317 -5.88 15.99 -8.55
C GLU A 317 -5.61 17.12 -9.55
N GLY A 318 -6.25 17.04 -10.70
CA GLY A 318 -6.15 18.08 -11.73
C GLY A 318 -6.31 17.50 -13.13
N ALA A 319 -7.12 18.17 -13.94
CA ALA A 319 -7.37 17.76 -15.30
C ALA A 319 -6.09 17.75 -16.14
N TYR A 320 -6.01 16.80 -17.05
CA TYR A 320 -5.01 16.79 -18.11
C TYR A 320 -5.24 18.00 -19.03
N SER A 321 -4.15 18.70 -19.40
CA SER A 321 -4.25 19.98 -20.11
C SER A 321 -4.61 19.88 -21.60
N ASN A 322 -4.88 18.68 -22.11
CA ASN A 322 -5.27 18.51 -23.52
C ASN A 322 -6.78 18.78 -23.69
N SER A 323 -7.12 19.70 -24.55
CA SER A 323 -8.50 20.12 -24.81
C SER A 323 -9.45 19.01 -25.28
N ARG A 324 -8.94 17.95 -25.89
CA ARG A 324 -9.75 16.80 -26.30
C ARG A 324 -10.11 15.88 -25.15
N LEU A 325 -9.21 15.68 -24.20
CA LEU A 325 -9.46 14.83 -23.04
C LEU A 325 -10.30 15.53 -21.96
N ASN A 326 -10.21 16.87 -21.85
CA ASN A 326 -11.10 17.64 -20.98
C ASN A 326 -12.59 17.48 -21.37
N GLN A 327 -12.89 17.19 -22.64
CA GLN A 327 -14.27 16.89 -23.06
C GLN A 327 -14.76 15.50 -22.61
N ILE A 328 -13.85 14.57 -22.31
CA ILE A 328 -14.19 13.24 -21.80
C ILE A 328 -14.36 13.31 -20.27
N GLY A 329 -13.59 14.12 -19.57
CA GLY A 329 -13.71 14.34 -18.11
C GLY A 329 -14.99 15.07 -17.68
N ASP A 330 -15.62 15.78 -18.62
CA ASP A 330 -16.92 16.45 -18.41
C ASP A 330 -18.13 15.54 -18.67
N MET A 331 -17.91 14.25 -18.97
CA MET A 331 -19.03 13.32 -19.08
C MET A 331 -19.69 13.15 -17.70
N PRO A 332 -21.02 13.31 -17.61
CA PRO A 332 -21.71 13.18 -16.34
C PRO A 332 -21.49 11.77 -15.77
N ILE A 333 -20.97 11.73 -14.54
CA ILE A 333 -20.85 10.49 -13.77
C ILE A 333 -22.28 10.09 -13.41
N TYR A 334 -22.84 9.11 -14.11
CA TYR A 334 -24.06 8.46 -13.70
C TYR A 334 -23.70 7.40 -12.65
N LEU A 335 -23.84 7.77 -11.38
CA LEU A 335 -23.80 6.85 -10.24
C LEU A 335 -25.10 6.06 -10.16
#